data_18843dc3513aa43a13e5e8a1dc7838d8
#
_entry.id   18843dc3513aa43a13e5e8a1dc7838d8
#
_cell.length_a   1.000
_cell.length_b   1.000
_cell.length_c   1.000
_cell.angle_alpha   90.00
_cell.angle_beta   90.00
_cell.angle_gamma   90.00
#
_symmetry.space_group_name_H-M   'P 1'
#
loop_
_entity.id
_entity.type
_entity.pdbx_description
1 polymer ?
#
loop_
_entity_poly.entity_id
_entity_poly.type
_entity_poly.pdbx_seq_one_letter_code
_entity_poly.pdbx_strand_id
1 'polypeptide(L)'
;MITVDEALERCFALVTPLPGEDTPLRHAANRVLLTPATARLTQPPFDASAMDGYALGRSAAAGAVYTVRGEAGAGHAFAGQLGPGDAARIFTGAPLPIGAQSIAIQEDVTASGDQITVNTATRPGDNIRKRGQDFAAGDSLSAPRRLTAKDLALLAAMNIPSVSVARRPVVALIATGDELLMPGETPGPDQIVASNLFALAAMAEAEGAEVRMLPIARDTEADLRQVFDLATGADLIVTIGGASVGDHDLVGRVAGELGLERAFWKIAMRPGKPLMAGRVLG
;
A
#
# COMPACT_ATOMS: atom_id res chain seq x y z
N MET A 1 -26.09 20.35 -18.85
CA MET A 1 -25.56 18.98 -18.96
C MET A 1 -24.09 19.13 -19.28
N ILE A 2 -23.23 18.56 -18.45
CA ILE A 2 -21.76 18.66 -18.53
C ILE A 2 -21.18 17.34 -19.07
N THR A 3 -19.93 17.37 -19.52
CA THR A 3 -19.22 16.16 -19.97
C THR A 3 -18.87 15.26 -18.77
N VAL A 4 -18.43 14.03 -19.04
CA VAL A 4 -17.95 13.12 -17.99
C VAL A 4 -16.69 13.69 -17.32
N ASP A 5 -15.77 14.25 -18.09
CA ASP A 5 -14.53 14.83 -17.58
C ASP A 5 -14.81 16.04 -16.68
N GLU A 6 -15.70 16.95 -17.10
CA GLU A 6 -16.14 18.07 -16.23
C GLU A 6 -16.82 17.59 -14.97
N ALA A 7 -17.59 16.47 -15.01
CA ALA A 7 -18.21 15.88 -13.82
C ALA A 7 -17.16 15.33 -12.86
N LEU A 8 -16.15 14.64 -13.36
CA LEU A 8 -15.03 14.11 -12.56
C LEU A 8 -14.25 15.25 -11.89
N GLU A 9 -13.89 16.30 -12.63
CA GLU A 9 -13.22 17.49 -12.07
C GLU A 9 -14.04 18.11 -10.93
N ARG A 10 -15.36 18.26 -11.12
CA ARG A 10 -16.25 18.81 -10.09
C ARG A 10 -16.38 17.88 -8.88
N CYS A 11 -16.44 16.55 -9.07
CA CYS A 11 -16.43 15.58 -7.97
C CYS A 11 -15.14 15.68 -7.16
N PHE A 12 -13.97 15.75 -7.82
CA PHE A 12 -12.70 15.90 -7.13
C PHE A 12 -12.59 17.23 -6.37
N ALA A 13 -13.20 18.29 -6.87
CA ALA A 13 -13.25 19.59 -6.16
C ALA A 13 -14.12 19.56 -4.89
N LEU A 14 -15.02 18.60 -4.74
CA LEU A 14 -15.86 18.45 -3.55
C LEU A 14 -15.14 17.79 -2.37
N VAL A 15 -14.03 17.07 -2.62
CA VAL A 15 -13.36 16.30 -1.60
C VAL A 15 -12.05 16.94 -1.16
N THR A 16 -11.69 16.72 0.08
CA THR A 16 -10.39 17.12 0.65
C THR A 16 -9.74 15.91 1.29
N PRO A 17 -8.38 15.87 1.37
CA PRO A 17 -7.71 14.80 2.09
C PRO A 17 -8.25 14.65 3.51
N LEU A 18 -8.52 13.42 3.91
CA LEU A 18 -8.97 13.10 5.26
C LEU A 18 -7.83 13.26 6.27
N PRO A 19 -8.13 13.55 7.56
CA PRO A 19 -7.14 13.69 8.60
C PRO A 19 -6.28 12.42 8.75
N GLY A 20 -5.06 12.62 9.24
CA GLY A 20 -4.12 11.54 9.50
C GLY A 20 -4.41 10.81 10.80
N GLU A 21 -4.05 9.53 10.82
CA GLU A 21 -3.99 8.71 12.04
C GLU A 21 -2.70 7.90 12.05
N ASP A 22 -2.17 7.68 13.25
CA ASP A 22 -0.98 6.84 13.43
C ASP A 22 -1.38 5.36 13.39
N THR A 23 -0.81 4.63 12.45
CA THR A 23 -1.21 3.24 12.18
C THR A 23 0.00 2.32 12.28
N PRO A 24 -0.06 1.24 13.08
CA PRO A 24 0.97 0.21 13.09
C PRO A 24 1.21 -0.36 11.68
N LEU A 25 2.47 -0.60 11.32
CA LEU A 25 2.85 -1.00 9.96
C LEU A 25 2.08 -2.21 9.44
N ARG A 26 1.77 -3.19 10.32
CA ARG A 26 0.97 -4.39 9.96
C ARG A 26 -0.45 -4.08 9.46
N HIS A 27 -0.98 -2.88 9.75
CA HIS A 27 -2.33 -2.44 9.35
C HIS A 27 -2.30 -1.32 8.30
N ALA A 28 -1.11 -0.96 7.80
CA ALA A 28 -0.92 0.14 6.87
C ALA A 28 -1.06 -0.25 5.39
N ALA A 29 -1.27 -1.53 5.07
CA ALA A 29 -1.48 -1.98 3.69
C ALA A 29 -2.66 -1.26 3.03
N ASN A 30 -2.46 -0.79 1.80
CA ASN A 30 -3.45 -0.04 1.01
C ASN A 30 -3.91 1.31 1.61
N ARG A 31 -3.31 1.75 2.74
CA ARG A 31 -3.54 3.09 3.29
C ARG A 31 -2.73 4.14 2.53
N VAL A 32 -3.13 5.38 2.61
CA VAL A 32 -2.41 6.50 2.00
C VAL A 32 -1.50 7.15 3.04
N LEU A 33 -0.19 7.01 2.84
CA LEU A 33 0.84 7.70 3.63
C LEU A 33 0.71 9.21 3.44
N LEU A 34 0.63 9.98 4.52
CA LEU A 34 0.44 11.43 4.49
C LEU A 34 1.73 12.22 4.67
N THR A 35 2.68 11.67 5.40
CA THR A 35 3.97 12.30 5.67
C THR A 35 5.11 11.39 5.26
N PRO A 36 6.21 11.91 4.68
CA PRO A 36 7.36 11.08 4.34
C PRO A 36 7.86 10.28 5.54
N ALA A 37 8.22 9.01 5.30
CA ALA A 37 8.74 8.13 6.31
C ALA A 37 10.25 7.99 6.14
N THR A 38 11.03 8.36 7.17
CA THR A 38 12.50 8.46 7.10
C THR A 38 13.17 7.25 7.73
N ALA A 39 14.12 6.66 7.03
CA ALA A 39 14.90 5.51 7.47
C ALA A 39 15.68 5.81 8.76
N ARG A 40 15.52 4.94 9.75
CA ARG A 40 16.22 5.01 11.04
C ARG A 40 17.52 4.23 11.04
N LEU A 41 17.72 3.35 10.06
CA LEU A 41 18.87 2.48 9.90
C LEU A 41 19.41 2.58 8.47
N THR A 42 20.65 2.15 8.31
CA THR A 42 21.30 1.94 7.01
C THR A 42 21.23 0.45 6.66
N GLN A 43 20.90 0.11 5.42
CA GLN A 43 20.79 -1.27 4.95
C GLN A 43 21.64 -1.51 3.69
N PRO A 44 22.52 -2.53 3.64
CA PRO A 44 22.99 -3.32 4.79
C PRO A 44 23.72 -2.44 5.82
N PRO A 45 23.73 -2.82 7.12
CA PRO A 45 24.38 -2.02 8.17
C PRO A 45 25.91 -2.13 8.16
N PHE A 46 26.46 -3.07 7.41
CA PHE A 46 27.88 -3.36 7.19
C PHE A 46 28.10 -3.91 5.77
N ASP A 47 29.37 -3.96 5.32
CA ASP A 47 29.70 -4.69 4.11
C ASP A 47 29.40 -6.18 4.32
N ALA A 48 28.63 -6.80 3.45
CA ALA A 48 28.13 -8.16 3.61
C ALA A 48 28.44 -9.04 2.38
N SER A 49 28.51 -10.35 2.58
CA SER A 49 28.61 -11.28 1.47
C SER A 49 27.31 -11.32 0.65
N ALA A 50 27.47 -11.24 -0.68
CA ALA A 50 26.36 -11.46 -1.61
C ALA A 50 26.17 -12.95 -1.94
N MET A 51 27.17 -13.82 -1.65
CA MET A 51 27.23 -15.22 -2.07
C MET A 51 27.81 -16.08 -0.95
N ASP A 52 27.53 -17.36 -0.99
CA ASP A 52 28.23 -18.36 -0.20
C ASP A 52 29.60 -18.64 -0.83
N GLY A 53 30.65 -18.65 0.00
CA GLY A 53 31.99 -18.83 -0.53
C GLY A 53 33.08 -18.58 0.50
N TYR A 54 34.15 -17.91 0.09
CA TYR A 54 35.32 -17.64 0.92
C TYR A 54 35.71 -16.16 0.76
N ALA A 55 35.71 -15.43 1.88
CA ALA A 55 36.26 -14.08 1.94
C ALA A 55 37.78 -14.15 1.92
N LEU A 56 38.41 -13.44 0.99
CA LEU A 56 39.87 -13.49 0.75
C LEU A 56 40.54 -12.22 1.26
N GLY A 57 41.60 -12.37 2.04
CA GLY A 57 42.42 -11.25 2.54
C GLY A 57 43.18 -10.48 1.44
N ARG A 58 43.20 -11.01 0.23
CA ARG A 58 43.68 -10.39 -1.01
C ARG A 58 42.91 -10.99 -2.18
N SER A 59 42.63 -10.19 -3.22
CA SER A 59 42.02 -10.70 -4.45
C SER A 59 42.92 -11.74 -5.13
N ALA A 60 42.31 -12.80 -5.66
CA ALA A 60 42.97 -13.98 -6.18
C ALA A 60 43.19 -13.94 -7.68
N ALA A 61 44.35 -14.41 -8.15
CA ALA A 61 44.52 -14.97 -9.48
C ALA A 61 43.99 -16.42 -9.50
N ALA A 62 43.62 -16.93 -10.67
CA ALA A 62 43.28 -18.35 -10.82
C ALA A 62 44.45 -19.23 -10.40
N GLY A 63 44.19 -20.31 -9.64
CA GLY A 63 45.17 -21.22 -9.08
C GLY A 63 45.80 -20.75 -7.75
N ALA A 64 45.41 -19.56 -7.24
CA ALA A 64 45.95 -19.07 -5.96
C ALA A 64 45.42 -19.90 -4.78
N VAL A 65 46.29 -20.16 -3.80
CA VAL A 65 45.98 -20.98 -2.61
C VAL A 65 45.86 -20.07 -1.39
N TYR A 66 44.88 -20.31 -0.54
CA TYR A 66 44.61 -19.57 0.70
C TYR A 66 44.40 -20.56 1.85
N THR A 67 44.77 -20.14 3.07
CA THR A 67 44.51 -20.89 4.30
C THR A 67 43.22 -20.37 4.96
N VAL A 68 42.29 -21.26 5.22
CA VAL A 68 41.01 -20.93 5.88
C VAL A 68 41.25 -20.78 7.38
N ARG A 69 40.97 -19.58 7.92
CA ARG A 69 41.20 -19.21 9.32
C ARG A 69 39.98 -19.36 10.21
N GLY A 70 38.81 -19.59 9.62
CA GLY A 70 37.56 -19.74 10.31
C GLY A 70 36.36 -19.41 9.43
N GLU A 71 35.26 -19.02 10.06
CA GLU A 71 33.99 -18.86 9.40
C GLU A 71 33.27 -17.58 9.83
N ALA A 72 32.52 -16.97 8.92
CA ALA A 72 31.58 -15.87 9.16
C ALA A 72 30.18 -16.28 8.70
N GLY A 73 29.22 -16.34 9.60
CA GLY A 73 27.80 -16.62 9.33
C GLY A 73 26.90 -15.42 9.48
N ALA A 74 25.67 -15.49 8.99
CA ALA A 74 24.66 -14.47 9.26
C ALA A 74 24.44 -14.35 10.77
N GLY A 75 24.62 -13.14 11.31
CA GLY A 75 24.57 -12.89 12.75
C GLY A 75 25.84 -13.30 13.56
N HIS A 76 26.85 -13.88 12.87
CA HIS A 76 28.09 -14.33 13.51
C HIS A 76 29.29 -13.85 12.67
N ALA A 77 29.87 -12.71 13.07
CA ALA A 77 31.03 -12.16 12.40
C ALA A 77 32.30 -13.01 12.70
N PHE A 78 33.20 -13.11 11.74
CA PHE A 78 34.54 -13.66 11.97
C PHE A 78 35.31 -12.75 12.95
N ALA A 79 35.80 -13.32 14.02
CA ALA A 79 36.45 -12.56 15.12
C ALA A 79 37.91 -12.16 14.86
N GLY A 80 38.47 -12.42 13.66
CA GLY A 80 39.83 -12.12 13.29
C GLY A 80 39.98 -11.10 12.18
N GLN A 81 41.25 -10.90 11.77
CA GLN A 81 41.62 -10.14 10.59
C GLN A 81 42.28 -11.05 9.57
N LEU A 82 41.89 -10.92 8.28
CA LEU A 82 42.51 -11.66 7.19
C LEU A 82 43.70 -10.89 6.62
N GLY A 83 44.85 -11.57 6.55
CA GLY A 83 46.04 -11.10 5.83
C GLY A 83 46.10 -11.64 4.40
N PRO A 84 47.13 -11.22 3.60
CA PRO A 84 47.35 -11.81 2.28
C PRO A 84 47.62 -13.34 2.40
N GLY A 85 46.86 -14.15 1.67
CA GLY A 85 46.96 -15.62 1.75
C GLY A 85 46.03 -16.26 2.78
N ASP A 86 45.26 -15.48 3.56
CA ASP A 86 44.21 -15.97 4.44
C ASP A 86 42.84 -15.89 3.77
N ALA A 87 41.99 -16.83 4.12
CA ALA A 87 40.57 -16.85 3.78
C ALA A 87 39.70 -17.14 5.00
N ALA A 88 38.42 -16.76 4.94
CA ALA A 88 37.42 -17.23 5.88
C ALA A 88 36.21 -17.78 5.10
N ARG A 89 35.67 -18.91 5.52
CA ARG A 89 34.39 -19.39 5.01
C ARG A 89 33.35 -18.34 5.29
N ILE A 90 32.54 -17.97 4.29
CA ILE A 90 31.53 -16.93 4.46
C ILE A 90 30.22 -17.34 3.80
N PHE A 91 29.10 -16.97 4.41
CA PHE A 91 27.76 -17.22 3.92
C PHE A 91 27.06 -15.91 3.54
N THR A 92 26.11 -16.01 2.63
CA THR A 92 25.29 -14.88 2.18
C THR A 92 24.69 -14.10 3.35
N GLY A 93 24.86 -12.78 3.34
CA GLY A 93 24.39 -11.90 4.40
C GLY A 93 25.32 -11.80 5.62
N ALA A 94 26.38 -12.61 5.71
CA ALA A 94 27.36 -12.51 6.78
C ALA A 94 28.20 -11.22 6.65
N PRO A 95 28.60 -10.61 7.80
CA PRO A 95 29.53 -9.47 7.79
C PRO A 95 30.86 -9.84 7.15
N LEU A 96 31.37 -8.93 6.31
CA LEU A 96 32.68 -9.11 5.67
C LEU A 96 33.78 -9.07 6.73
N PRO A 97 34.67 -10.10 6.80
CA PRO A 97 35.81 -10.07 7.72
C PRO A 97 36.73 -8.87 7.49
N ILE A 98 37.30 -8.35 8.58
CA ILE A 98 38.29 -7.27 8.49
C ILE A 98 39.48 -7.74 7.65
N GLY A 99 39.89 -6.92 6.68
CA GLY A 99 40.99 -7.23 5.77
C GLY A 99 40.58 -7.97 4.50
N ALA A 100 39.35 -8.48 4.41
CA ALA A 100 38.86 -9.10 3.19
C ALA A 100 38.71 -8.08 2.04
N GLN A 101 39.15 -8.46 0.85
CA GLN A 101 39.10 -7.61 -0.34
C GLN A 101 38.08 -8.09 -1.39
N SER A 102 37.78 -9.40 -1.41
CA SER A 102 36.83 -10.02 -2.35
C SER A 102 36.29 -11.31 -1.77
N ILE A 103 35.25 -11.84 -2.39
CA ILE A 103 34.67 -13.14 -2.06
C ILE A 103 34.74 -14.02 -3.30
N ALA A 104 35.42 -15.19 -3.18
CA ALA A 104 35.33 -16.28 -4.16
C ALA A 104 34.08 -17.10 -3.86
N ILE A 105 33.22 -17.31 -4.84
CA ILE A 105 32.02 -18.15 -4.68
C ILE A 105 32.44 -19.61 -4.51
N GLN A 106 31.67 -20.38 -3.76
CA GLN A 106 32.06 -21.76 -3.42
C GLN A 106 32.22 -22.67 -4.65
N GLU A 107 31.48 -22.42 -5.72
CA GLU A 107 31.54 -23.14 -6.98
C GLU A 107 32.88 -22.95 -7.74
N ASP A 108 33.54 -21.83 -7.49
CA ASP A 108 34.84 -21.46 -8.09
C ASP A 108 36.02 -21.78 -7.17
N VAL A 109 35.82 -22.64 -6.16
CA VAL A 109 36.85 -22.99 -5.18
C VAL A 109 36.95 -24.52 -5.02
N THR A 110 38.19 -25.02 -4.98
CA THR A 110 38.49 -26.39 -4.58
C THR A 110 39.07 -26.39 -3.16
N ALA A 111 38.36 -27.04 -2.22
CA ALA A 111 38.78 -27.13 -0.82
C ALA A 111 39.51 -28.42 -0.53
N SER A 112 40.61 -28.36 0.26
CA SER A 112 41.38 -29.52 0.70
C SER A 112 41.92 -29.27 2.10
N GLY A 113 41.30 -29.87 3.12
CA GLY A 113 41.63 -29.61 4.53
C GLY A 113 41.34 -28.18 4.92
N ASP A 114 42.39 -27.51 5.46
CA ASP A 114 42.35 -26.09 5.85
C ASP A 114 42.73 -25.12 4.71
N GLN A 115 42.97 -25.65 3.50
CA GLN A 115 43.33 -24.85 2.32
C GLN A 115 42.24 -24.83 1.27
N ILE A 116 42.24 -23.76 0.51
CA ILE A 116 41.38 -23.61 -0.69
C ILE A 116 42.26 -23.19 -1.87
N THR A 117 41.92 -23.68 -3.05
CA THR A 117 42.44 -23.18 -4.33
C THR A 117 41.33 -22.44 -5.04
N VAL A 118 41.57 -21.21 -5.43
CA VAL A 118 40.58 -20.37 -6.16
C VAL A 118 40.74 -20.66 -7.65
N ASN A 119 39.71 -21.21 -8.29
CA ASN A 119 39.73 -21.63 -9.68
C ASN A 119 39.50 -20.48 -10.66
N THR A 120 38.72 -19.46 -10.24
CA THR A 120 38.38 -18.27 -11.04
C THR A 120 38.92 -17.02 -10.36
N ALA A 121 39.65 -16.17 -11.10
CA ALA A 121 40.24 -14.95 -10.54
C ALA A 121 39.15 -14.00 -9.96
N THR A 122 39.46 -13.37 -8.83
CA THR A 122 38.58 -12.36 -8.20
C THR A 122 39.21 -10.97 -8.27
N ARG A 123 38.36 -9.95 -8.26
CA ARG A 123 38.73 -8.52 -8.21
C ARG A 123 38.33 -7.92 -6.86
N PRO A 124 38.97 -6.82 -6.44
CA PRO A 124 38.52 -6.08 -5.26
C PRO A 124 37.04 -5.68 -5.36
N GLY A 125 36.27 -6.05 -4.35
CA GLY A 125 34.83 -5.75 -4.28
C GLY A 125 33.91 -6.85 -4.85
N ASP A 126 34.45 -7.87 -5.51
CA ASP A 126 33.64 -8.97 -6.06
C ASP A 126 32.83 -9.65 -4.97
N ASN A 127 31.54 -9.83 -5.25
CA ASN A 127 30.53 -10.48 -4.40
C ASN A 127 30.33 -9.82 -3.02
N ILE A 128 30.69 -8.54 -2.87
CA ILE A 128 30.50 -7.75 -1.66
C ILE A 128 29.35 -6.78 -1.85
N ARG A 129 28.31 -6.88 -1.02
CA ARG A 129 27.28 -5.87 -0.87
C ARG A 129 27.76 -4.80 0.07
N LYS A 130 27.88 -3.58 -0.41
CA LYS A 130 28.37 -2.46 0.38
C LYS A 130 27.33 -1.99 1.42
N ARG A 131 27.82 -1.53 2.56
CA ARG A 131 27.00 -0.82 3.55
C ARG A 131 26.20 0.29 2.88
N GLY A 132 24.90 0.33 3.13
CA GLY A 132 24.02 1.36 2.59
C GLY A 132 23.67 1.18 1.12
N GLN A 133 23.97 0.06 0.51
CA GLN A 133 23.67 -0.19 -0.90
C GLN A 133 22.17 -0.14 -1.21
N ASP A 134 21.31 -0.52 -0.26
CA ASP A 134 19.86 -0.51 -0.44
C ASP A 134 19.27 0.87 -0.08
N PHE A 135 19.65 1.40 1.09
CA PHE A 135 19.33 2.75 1.58
C PHE A 135 20.20 3.12 2.78
N ALA A 136 20.31 4.41 3.05
CA ALA A 136 21.00 4.95 4.22
C ALA A 136 20.02 5.54 5.24
N ALA A 137 20.44 5.63 6.49
CA ALA A 137 19.70 6.38 7.50
C ALA A 137 19.52 7.84 7.04
N GLY A 138 18.28 8.33 7.09
CA GLY A 138 17.91 9.63 6.57
C GLY A 138 17.22 9.59 5.19
N ASP A 139 17.35 8.51 4.44
CA ASP A 139 16.59 8.32 3.19
C ASP A 139 15.09 8.21 3.49
N SER A 140 14.25 8.69 2.58
CA SER A 140 12.81 8.79 2.84
C SER A 140 11.96 8.16 1.76
N LEU A 141 10.91 7.46 2.18
CA LEU A 141 9.79 7.10 1.33
C LEU A 141 8.86 8.31 1.23
N SER A 142 8.63 8.80 0.01
CA SER A 142 7.83 10.00 -0.24
C SER A 142 6.33 9.82 0.04
N ALA A 143 5.67 10.92 0.39
CA ALA A 143 4.22 11.04 0.54
C ALA A 143 3.71 12.21 -0.34
N PRO A 144 2.39 12.23 -0.72
CA PRO A 144 1.40 11.20 -0.44
C PRO A 144 1.63 9.94 -1.28
N ARG A 145 1.30 8.76 -0.71
CA ARG A 145 1.52 7.47 -1.40
C ARG A 145 0.60 6.38 -0.87
N ARG A 146 -0.08 5.64 -1.75
CA ARG A 146 -0.78 4.40 -1.37
C ARG A 146 0.25 3.32 -1.11
N LEU A 147 0.25 2.78 0.11
CA LEU A 147 1.24 1.81 0.57
C LEU A 147 0.96 0.42 0.00
N THR A 148 1.91 -0.09 -0.76
CA THR A 148 1.91 -1.46 -1.30
C THR A 148 2.62 -2.43 -0.36
N ALA A 149 2.53 -3.74 -0.63
CA ALA A 149 3.30 -4.74 0.11
C ALA A 149 4.82 -4.49 0.05
N LYS A 150 5.34 -3.97 -1.07
CA LYS A 150 6.76 -3.59 -1.21
C LYS A 150 7.13 -2.41 -0.33
N ASP A 151 6.25 -1.42 -0.24
CA ASP A 151 6.45 -0.26 0.63
C ASP A 151 6.48 -0.68 2.10
N LEU A 152 5.61 -1.60 2.52
CA LEU A 152 5.62 -2.12 3.88
C LEU A 152 6.91 -2.87 4.21
N ALA A 153 7.42 -3.69 3.27
CA ALA A 153 8.69 -4.37 3.44
C ALA A 153 9.85 -3.37 3.58
N LEU A 154 9.86 -2.32 2.74
CA LEU A 154 10.85 -1.25 2.82
C LEU A 154 10.77 -0.49 4.15
N LEU A 155 9.58 -0.07 4.57
CA LEU A 155 9.37 0.63 5.84
C LEU A 155 9.80 -0.21 7.04
N ALA A 156 9.53 -1.52 7.01
CA ALA A 156 10.00 -2.46 8.04
C ALA A 156 11.53 -2.54 8.06
N ALA A 157 12.17 -2.65 6.89
CA ALA A 157 13.63 -2.64 6.77
C ALA A 157 14.25 -1.30 7.24
N MET A 158 13.55 -0.19 7.04
CA MET A 158 13.91 1.14 7.54
C MET A 158 13.72 1.29 9.07
N ASN A 159 13.25 0.25 9.76
CA ASN A 159 12.96 0.21 11.21
C ASN A 159 11.84 1.19 11.62
N ILE A 160 10.77 1.25 10.84
CA ILE A 160 9.61 2.12 11.09
C ILE A 160 8.44 1.23 11.56
N PRO A 161 8.02 1.30 12.83
CA PRO A 161 6.98 0.43 13.38
C PRO A 161 5.56 0.94 13.08
N SER A 162 5.39 2.25 12.87
CA SER A 162 4.12 2.90 12.56
C SER A 162 4.30 4.05 11.59
N VAL A 163 3.24 4.42 10.90
CA VAL A 163 3.21 5.48 9.88
C VAL A 163 1.95 6.33 10.03
N SER A 164 2.08 7.63 9.67
CA SER A 164 0.92 8.53 9.56
C SER A 164 0.23 8.32 8.22
N VAL A 165 -1.00 7.83 8.25
CA VAL A 165 -1.81 7.56 7.06
C VAL A 165 -3.15 8.28 7.14
N ALA A 166 -3.76 8.58 5.99
CA ALA A 166 -5.13 9.08 5.95
C ALA A 166 -6.07 8.08 6.63
N ARG A 167 -7.00 8.53 7.48
CA ARG A 167 -8.04 7.63 8.01
C ARG A 167 -8.89 7.07 6.86
N ARG A 168 -9.56 5.96 7.09
CA ARG A 168 -10.47 5.38 6.10
C ARG A 168 -11.68 6.29 5.92
N PRO A 169 -12.11 6.54 4.66
CA PRO A 169 -13.38 7.22 4.44
C PRO A 169 -14.54 6.33 4.86
N VAL A 170 -15.56 6.93 5.46
CA VAL A 170 -16.84 6.29 5.76
C VAL A 170 -17.79 6.59 4.61
N VAL A 171 -18.26 5.54 3.93
CA VAL A 171 -19.21 5.64 2.81
C VAL A 171 -20.55 5.07 3.22
N ALA A 172 -21.59 5.91 3.25
CA ALA A 172 -22.96 5.48 3.46
C ALA A 172 -23.66 5.22 2.11
N LEU A 173 -24.26 4.05 1.95
CA LEU A 173 -24.99 3.66 0.75
C LEU A 173 -26.48 3.59 1.07
N ILE A 174 -27.30 4.30 0.28
CA ILE A 174 -28.76 4.39 0.41
C ILE A 174 -29.39 3.93 -0.90
N ALA A 175 -30.07 2.80 -0.91
CA ALA A 175 -30.95 2.43 -2.01
C ALA A 175 -32.34 3.04 -1.79
N THR A 176 -32.95 3.60 -2.87
CA THR A 176 -34.27 4.23 -2.78
C THR A 176 -35.21 3.68 -3.82
N GLY A 177 -36.45 3.40 -3.43
CA GLY A 177 -37.53 2.90 -4.32
C GLY A 177 -38.48 1.98 -3.58
N ASP A 178 -39.79 2.10 -3.91
CA ASP A 178 -40.85 1.24 -3.36
C ASP A 178 -40.76 -0.18 -3.94
N GLU A 179 -40.17 -0.32 -5.13
CA GLU A 179 -39.95 -1.58 -5.82
C GLU A 179 -38.82 -2.43 -5.22
N LEU A 180 -37.96 -1.84 -4.36
CA LEU A 180 -36.77 -2.50 -3.88
C LEU A 180 -37.03 -3.38 -2.67
N LEU A 181 -36.32 -4.53 -2.64
CA LEU A 181 -36.24 -5.43 -1.49
C LEU A 181 -34.83 -5.98 -1.34
N MET A 182 -34.55 -6.54 -0.16
CA MET A 182 -33.23 -7.12 0.13
C MET A 182 -33.10 -8.54 -0.45
N PRO A 183 -31.88 -8.99 -0.76
CA PRO A 183 -31.63 -10.38 -1.14
C PRO A 183 -32.12 -11.36 -0.05
N GLY A 184 -32.80 -12.43 -0.50
CA GLY A 184 -33.40 -13.44 0.40
C GLY A 184 -34.90 -13.24 0.66
N GLU A 185 -35.45 -12.06 0.38
CA GLU A 185 -36.90 -11.81 0.41
C GLU A 185 -37.55 -12.32 -0.88
N THR A 186 -38.82 -12.65 -0.82
CA THR A 186 -39.60 -13.11 -2.02
C THR A 186 -40.21 -11.91 -2.73
N PRO A 187 -39.80 -11.61 -3.99
CA PRO A 187 -40.35 -10.46 -4.72
C PRO A 187 -41.83 -10.64 -5.06
N GLY A 188 -42.59 -9.59 -4.87
CA GLY A 188 -43.90 -9.44 -5.49
C GLY A 188 -43.79 -9.17 -7.01
N PRO A 189 -44.93 -9.04 -7.75
CA PRO A 189 -44.92 -8.90 -9.20
C PRO A 189 -44.22 -7.61 -9.69
N ASP A 190 -44.18 -6.56 -8.87
CA ASP A 190 -43.62 -5.24 -9.21
C ASP A 190 -42.33 -4.90 -8.41
N GLN A 191 -41.68 -5.93 -7.82
CA GLN A 191 -40.51 -5.74 -6.99
C GLN A 191 -39.26 -6.35 -7.59
N ILE A 192 -38.10 -5.72 -7.29
CA ILE A 192 -36.77 -6.16 -7.71
C ILE A 192 -35.80 -6.13 -6.55
N VAL A 193 -34.74 -6.93 -6.65
CA VAL A 193 -33.68 -6.99 -5.60
C VAL A 193 -32.71 -5.84 -5.76
N ALA A 194 -32.37 -5.17 -4.64
CA ALA A 194 -31.41 -4.05 -4.56
C ALA A 194 -29.95 -4.51 -4.75
N SER A 195 -29.62 -5.09 -5.91
CA SER A 195 -28.30 -5.69 -6.20
C SER A 195 -27.16 -4.67 -6.28
N ASN A 196 -27.43 -3.46 -6.78
CA ASN A 196 -26.41 -2.42 -6.94
C ASN A 196 -25.78 -1.96 -5.61
N LEU A 197 -26.56 -2.06 -4.53
CA LEU A 197 -26.08 -1.73 -3.17
C LEU A 197 -24.85 -2.58 -2.80
N PHE A 198 -24.91 -3.88 -3.08
CA PHE A 198 -23.82 -4.82 -2.78
C PHE A 198 -22.60 -4.62 -3.68
N ALA A 199 -22.82 -4.32 -4.97
CA ALA A 199 -21.73 -4.04 -5.90
C ALA A 199 -20.97 -2.79 -5.48
N LEU A 200 -21.67 -1.70 -5.14
CA LEU A 200 -21.03 -0.45 -4.70
C LEU A 200 -20.35 -0.59 -3.34
N ALA A 201 -20.92 -1.39 -2.42
CA ALA A 201 -20.28 -1.71 -1.16
C ALA A 201 -18.92 -2.39 -1.40
N ALA A 202 -18.92 -3.47 -2.18
CA ALA A 202 -17.69 -4.20 -2.50
C ALA A 202 -16.65 -3.31 -3.22
N MET A 203 -17.06 -2.43 -4.13
CA MET A 203 -16.16 -1.47 -4.79
C MET A 203 -15.55 -0.48 -3.80
N ALA A 204 -16.34 0.09 -2.91
CA ALA A 204 -15.86 1.05 -1.91
C ALA A 204 -14.90 0.39 -0.89
N GLU A 205 -15.21 -0.82 -0.44
CA GLU A 205 -14.35 -1.62 0.45
C GLU A 205 -13.02 -1.97 -0.21
N ALA A 206 -13.03 -2.33 -1.50
CA ALA A 206 -11.81 -2.63 -2.27
C ALA A 206 -10.89 -1.40 -2.37
N GLU A 207 -11.45 -0.18 -2.38
CA GLU A 207 -10.68 1.08 -2.33
C GLU A 207 -10.31 1.49 -0.89
N GLY A 208 -10.69 0.69 0.11
CA GLY A 208 -10.27 0.87 1.50
C GLY A 208 -11.23 1.67 2.36
N ALA A 209 -12.45 1.93 1.89
CA ALA A 209 -13.48 2.60 2.68
C ALA A 209 -14.06 1.68 3.79
N GLU A 210 -14.62 2.31 4.83
CA GLU A 210 -15.58 1.72 5.74
C GLU A 210 -16.97 1.94 5.15
N VAL A 211 -17.72 0.87 4.88
CA VAL A 211 -19.03 0.98 4.22
C VAL A 211 -20.16 0.76 5.22
N ARG A 212 -21.13 1.68 5.20
CA ARG A 212 -22.42 1.56 5.91
C ARG A 212 -23.53 1.35 4.88
N MET A 213 -24.00 0.13 4.72
CA MET A 213 -25.22 -0.14 3.95
C MET A 213 -26.41 0.20 4.84
N LEU A 214 -27.19 1.22 4.43
CA LEU A 214 -28.34 1.68 5.17
C LEU A 214 -29.62 0.97 4.70
N PRO A 215 -30.73 1.00 5.47
CA PRO A 215 -32.00 0.46 5.05
C PRO A 215 -32.47 1.07 3.71
N ILE A 216 -33.24 0.32 2.93
CA ILE A 216 -33.88 0.84 1.72
C ILE A 216 -34.87 1.94 2.13
N ALA A 217 -34.70 3.13 1.58
CA ALA A 217 -35.64 4.23 1.77
C ALA A 217 -36.83 4.06 0.81
N ARG A 218 -38.04 4.13 1.30
CA ARG A 218 -39.24 4.22 0.47
C ARG A 218 -39.34 5.59 -0.16
N ASP A 219 -40.14 5.72 -1.21
CA ASP A 219 -40.34 6.98 -1.95
C ASP A 219 -41.22 7.96 -1.18
N THR A 220 -40.87 8.17 0.11
CA THR A 220 -41.50 9.19 0.97
C THR A 220 -40.43 10.11 1.57
N GLU A 221 -40.82 11.38 1.80
CA GLU A 221 -39.89 12.34 2.45
C GLU A 221 -39.47 11.88 3.86
N ALA A 222 -40.39 11.26 4.60
CA ALA A 222 -40.13 10.81 5.95
C ALA A 222 -39.05 9.72 6.00
N ASP A 223 -39.17 8.69 5.15
CA ASP A 223 -38.21 7.60 5.06
C ASP A 223 -36.83 8.10 4.58
N LEU A 224 -36.82 8.96 3.56
CA LEU A 224 -35.58 9.54 3.06
C LEU A 224 -34.86 10.36 4.14
N ARG A 225 -35.59 11.22 4.88
CA ARG A 225 -34.99 11.98 5.99
C ARG A 225 -34.42 11.04 7.06
N GLN A 226 -35.18 10.03 7.45
CA GLN A 226 -34.71 9.04 8.45
C GLN A 226 -33.44 8.35 8.00
N VAL A 227 -33.35 7.95 6.73
CA VAL A 227 -32.15 7.25 6.23
C VAL A 227 -30.98 8.21 6.05
N PHE A 228 -31.21 9.45 5.64
CA PHE A 228 -30.16 10.49 5.66
C PHE A 228 -29.65 10.78 7.07
N ASP A 229 -30.50 10.79 8.08
CA ASP A 229 -30.10 10.95 9.48
C ASP A 229 -29.16 9.80 9.92
N LEU A 230 -29.46 8.56 9.49
CA LEU A 230 -28.59 7.40 9.74
C LEU A 230 -27.23 7.50 8.99
N ALA A 231 -27.14 8.28 7.93
CA ALA A 231 -25.91 8.53 7.19
C ALA A 231 -25.02 9.59 7.86
N THR A 232 -25.47 10.22 8.93
CA THR A 232 -24.71 11.25 9.66
C THR A 232 -23.32 10.74 10.05
N GLY A 233 -22.29 11.58 9.82
CA GLY A 233 -20.90 11.28 10.07
C GLY A 233 -20.22 10.43 8.98
N ALA A 234 -20.90 10.15 7.86
CA ALA A 234 -20.25 9.62 6.66
C ALA A 234 -19.51 10.74 5.91
N ASP A 235 -18.37 10.38 5.30
CA ASP A 235 -17.61 11.30 4.44
C ASP A 235 -18.20 11.40 3.04
N LEU A 236 -18.87 10.32 2.60
CA LEU A 236 -19.55 10.22 1.33
C LEU A 236 -20.89 9.50 1.52
N ILE A 237 -21.96 10.10 1.02
CA ILE A 237 -23.28 9.47 0.92
C ILE A 237 -23.55 9.20 -0.56
N VAL A 238 -23.86 7.93 -0.90
CA VAL A 238 -24.21 7.52 -2.25
C VAL A 238 -25.65 7.03 -2.25
N THR A 239 -26.51 7.72 -2.98
CA THR A 239 -27.91 7.30 -3.21
C THR A 239 -28.02 6.53 -4.53
N ILE A 240 -28.76 5.43 -4.51
CA ILE A 240 -28.98 4.53 -5.65
C ILE A 240 -30.48 4.48 -5.94
N GLY A 241 -30.87 5.05 -7.04
CA GLY A 241 -32.30 5.28 -7.36
C GLY A 241 -32.73 6.71 -7.03
N GLY A 242 -33.99 7.01 -7.21
CA GLY A 242 -34.62 8.30 -6.89
C GLY A 242 -34.11 9.52 -7.66
N ALA A 243 -33.11 9.37 -8.54
CA ALA A 243 -32.56 10.43 -9.38
C ALA A 243 -33.35 10.57 -10.68
N SER A 244 -34.62 11.02 -10.60
CA SER A 244 -35.47 11.25 -11.76
C SER A 244 -35.28 12.66 -12.34
N VAL A 245 -35.53 12.79 -13.65
CA VAL A 245 -35.48 14.08 -14.34
C VAL A 245 -36.87 14.75 -14.35
N GLY A 246 -37.42 15.13 -13.21
CA GLY A 246 -38.73 15.79 -13.20
C GLY A 246 -39.23 16.06 -11.78
N ASP A 247 -40.54 16.30 -11.66
CA ASP A 247 -41.24 16.59 -10.41
C ASP A 247 -41.17 15.48 -9.34
N HIS A 248 -40.58 14.32 -9.71
CA HIS A 248 -40.37 13.15 -8.87
C HIS A 248 -38.91 13.01 -8.31
N ASP A 249 -38.08 14.03 -8.42
CA ASP A 249 -36.74 14.02 -7.79
C ASP A 249 -36.84 14.25 -6.28
N LEU A 250 -37.36 13.25 -5.58
CA LEU A 250 -37.59 13.31 -4.14
C LEU A 250 -36.25 13.36 -3.37
N VAL A 251 -35.25 12.59 -3.84
CA VAL A 251 -33.92 12.56 -3.24
C VAL A 251 -33.23 13.93 -3.32
N GLY A 252 -33.24 14.55 -4.50
CA GLY A 252 -32.64 15.87 -4.70
C GLY A 252 -33.34 16.97 -3.90
N ARG A 253 -34.66 16.85 -3.69
CA ARG A 253 -35.45 17.78 -2.87
C ARG A 253 -35.09 17.64 -1.39
N VAL A 254 -35.17 16.43 -0.84
CA VAL A 254 -34.84 16.16 0.56
C VAL A 254 -33.39 16.52 0.87
N ALA A 255 -32.44 16.11 0.01
CA ALA A 255 -31.04 16.49 0.17
C ALA A 255 -30.84 18.03 0.11
N GLY A 256 -31.60 18.73 -0.75
CA GLY A 256 -31.58 20.21 -0.79
C GLY A 256 -32.05 20.86 0.50
N GLU A 257 -33.10 20.32 1.13
CA GLU A 257 -33.60 20.79 2.42
C GLU A 257 -32.62 20.49 3.58
N LEU A 258 -31.79 19.44 3.41
CA LEU A 258 -30.68 19.10 4.30
C LEU A 258 -29.39 19.91 3.99
N GLY A 259 -29.48 20.91 3.12
CA GLY A 259 -28.37 21.81 2.81
C GLY A 259 -27.43 21.34 1.69
N LEU A 260 -27.90 20.49 0.77
CA LEU A 260 -27.10 20.10 -0.39
C LEU A 260 -26.86 21.28 -1.33
N GLU A 261 -25.60 21.68 -1.48
CA GLU A 261 -25.11 22.55 -2.55
C GLU A 261 -24.68 21.69 -3.74
N ARG A 262 -25.47 21.75 -4.83
CA ARG A 262 -25.19 20.93 -6.02
C ARG A 262 -24.03 21.49 -6.82
N ALA A 263 -23.01 20.68 -7.08
CA ALA A 263 -21.93 20.98 -8.02
C ALA A 263 -22.37 20.77 -9.48
N PHE A 264 -23.18 19.75 -9.71
CA PHE A 264 -23.82 19.51 -11.01
C PHE A 264 -25.03 18.58 -10.91
N TRP A 265 -25.82 18.59 -11.96
CA TRP A 265 -26.91 17.67 -12.20
C TRP A 265 -27.00 17.38 -13.70
N LYS A 266 -27.03 16.08 -14.07
CA LYS A 266 -27.02 15.53 -15.43
C LYS A 266 -25.67 15.66 -16.15
N ILE A 267 -25.19 14.52 -16.59
CA ILE A 267 -23.97 14.38 -17.39
C ILE A 267 -24.30 13.87 -18.79
N ALA A 268 -23.39 14.15 -19.75
CA ALA A 268 -23.50 13.71 -21.14
C ALA A 268 -23.05 12.24 -21.29
N MET A 269 -23.78 11.31 -20.64
CA MET A 269 -23.50 9.87 -20.67
C MET A 269 -24.80 9.11 -20.93
N ARG A 270 -24.72 8.01 -21.69
CA ARG A 270 -25.86 7.12 -21.94
C ARG A 270 -25.39 5.66 -22.01
N PRO A 271 -25.89 4.75 -21.14
CA PRO A 271 -26.75 5.04 -19.98
C PRO A 271 -26.04 5.84 -18.89
N GLY A 272 -26.78 6.43 -17.92
CA GLY A 272 -26.22 7.13 -16.76
C GLY A 272 -26.35 8.65 -16.77
N LYS A 273 -27.20 9.20 -17.64
CA LYS A 273 -27.47 10.65 -17.72
C LYS A 273 -27.86 11.31 -16.38
N PRO A 274 -28.77 10.73 -15.55
CA PRO A 274 -29.15 11.30 -14.28
C PRO A 274 -28.07 10.96 -13.22
N LEU A 275 -27.07 11.82 -13.10
CA LEU A 275 -26.09 11.82 -12.03
C LEU A 275 -26.05 13.19 -11.39
N MET A 276 -26.10 13.24 -10.09
CA MET A 276 -25.98 14.44 -9.27
C MET A 276 -24.83 14.29 -8.29
N ALA A 277 -24.07 15.35 -8.07
CA ALA A 277 -23.12 15.44 -6.97
C ALA A 277 -23.15 16.84 -6.34
N GLY A 278 -22.81 16.89 -5.06
CA GLY A 278 -22.76 18.13 -4.30
C GLY A 278 -22.21 17.90 -2.90
N ARG A 279 -22.17 18.95 -2.10
CA ARG A 279 -21.76 18.92 -0.70
C ARG A 279 -22.96 19.25 0.19
N VAL A 280 -23.18 18.43 1.22
CA VAL A 280 -24.13 18.76 2.29
C VAL A 280 -23.37 19.59 3.32
N LEU A 281 -23.85 20.80 3.58
CA LEU A 281 -23.32 21.68 4.62
C LEU A 281 -24.06 21.32 5.91
N GLY A 282 -23.47 20.49 6.75
CA GLY A 282 -23.98 20.10 8.06
C GLY A 282 -23.37 20.91 9.20
#